data_b5c74a377d0b2593c3c5bf337b9a3144
#
_entry.id   b5c74a377d0b2593c3c5bf337b9a3144
#
_cell.length_a   1.000
_cell.length_b   1.000
_cell.length_c   1.000
_cell.angle_alpha   90.00
_cell.angle_beta   90.00
_cell.angle_gamma   90.00
#
_symmetry.space_group_name_H-M   'P 1'
#
loop_
_entity.id
_entity.type
_entity.pdbx_description
1 polymer ?
#
loop_
_entity_poly.entity_id
_entity_poly.type
_entity_poly.pdbx_seq_one_letter_code
_entity_poly.pdbx_strand_id
1 'polypeptide(L)'
;PVTDVDAIAAFYTTYLGMENRVFGEGRVALHFGDQKINLHPAGWDYEPKARVSVAGTGDLCFIVSESVEALQAQLIQKGVEIIEGPVLRTGASGRLRSIYIRDPDGNLIELSNDVE
;
A
#
# COMPACT_ATOMS: atom_id res chain seq x y z
N PRO A 1 -6.50 -10.03 0.40
CA PRO A 1 -6.24 -10.86 1.59
C PRO A 1 -4.88 -10.60 2.19
N VAL A 2 -4.79 -10.72 3.50
CA VAL A 2 -3.55 -10.50 4.23
C VAL A 2 -3.35 -11.61 5.25
N THR A 3 -2.09 -11.92 5.53
CA THR A 3 -1.76 -12.97 6.49
C THR A 3 -2.07 -12.56 7.92
N ASP A 4 -1.72 -11.33 8.28
CA ASP A 4 -1.93 -10.79 9.62
C ASP A 4 -2.47 -9.36 9.47
N VAL A 5 -3.76 -9.19 9.76
CA VAL A 5 -4.44 -7.90 9.58
C VAL A 5 -3.77 -6.79 10.40
N ASP A 6 -3.41 -7.09 11.65
CA ASP A 6 -2.82 -6.08 12.52
C ASP A 6 -1.44 -5.65 12.03
N ALA A 7 -0.61 -6.59 11.58
CA ALA A 7 0.72 -6.28 11.08
C ALA A 7 0.65 -5.47 9.79
N ILE A 8 -0.26 -5.83 8.89
CA ILE A 8 -0.46 -5.10 7.64
C ILE A 8 -1.00 -3.70 7.93
N ALA A 9 -2.00 -3.58 8.79
CA ALA A 9 -2.55 -2.28 9.13
C ALA A 9 -1.47 -1.38 9.76
N ALA A 10 -0.64 -1.94 10.65
CA ALA A 10 0.44 -1.18 11.28
C ALA A 10 1.46 -0.69 10.24
N PHE A 11 1.78 -1.51 9.25
CA PHE A 11 2.71 -1.10 8.19
C PHE A 11 2.19 0.13 7.44
N TYR A 12 0.94 0.06 6.97
CA TYR A 12 0.39 1.15 6.17
C TYR A 12 0.13 2.41 6.99
N THR A 13 -0.25 2.29 8.26
CA THR A 13 -0.43 3.47 9.10
C THR A 13 0.90 4.10 9.49
N THR A 14 1.88 3.29 9.84
CA THR A 14 3.18 3.77 10.33
C THR A 14 4.02 4.38 9.21
N TYR A 15 4.08 3.69 8.07
CA TYR A 15 5.00 4.09 7.00
C TYR A 15 4.35 4.94 5.93
N LEU A 16 3.05 4.79 5.70
CA LEU A 16 2.37 5.49 4.62
C LEU A 16 1.28 6.45 5.10
N GLY A 17 1.09 6.56 6.42
CA GLY A 17 0.17 7.55 6.97
C GLY A 17 -1.31 7.28 6.72
N MET A 18 -1.67 6.05 6.38
CA MET A 18 -3.07 5.71 6.18
C MET A 18 -3.79 5.57 7.51
N GLU A 19 -5.11 5.71 7.48
CA GLU A 19 -5.93 5.61 8.68
C GLU A 19 -6.54 4.21 8.78
N ASN A 20 -6.34 3.56 9.92
CA ASN A 20 -6.92 2.25 10.20
C ASN A 20 -8.32 2.46 10.79
N ARG A 21 -9.34 1.95 10.10
CA ARG A 21 -10.73 2.02 10.57
C ARG A 21 -11.33 0.64 10.67
N VAL A 22 -11.91 0.37 11.83
CA VAL A 22 -12.64 -0.87 12.07
C VAL A 22 -14.11 -0.64 11.71
N PHE A 23 -14.71 -1.58 11.01
CA PHE A 23 -16.11 -1.48 10.61
C PHE A 23 -16.78 -2.86 10.70
N GLY A 24 -18.12 -2.87 10.64
CA GLY A 24 -18.86 -4.12 10.72
C GLY A 24 -18.51 -4.88 12.00
N GLU A 25 -18.21 -6.16 11.86
CA GLU A 25 -17.92 -7.04 12.98
C GLU A 25 -16.41 -7.25 13.13
N GLY A 26 -15.68 -6.15 13.33
CA GLY A 26 -14.24 -6.21 13.53
C GLY A 26 -13.44 -6.25 12.23
N ARG A 27 -14.05 -5.92 11.11
CA ARG A 27 -13.34 -5.82 9.84
C ARG A 27 -12.54 -4.53 9.79
N VAL A 28 -11.42 -4.54 9.07
CA VAL A 28 -10.49 -3.43 9.02
C VAL A 28 -10.37 -2.90 7.60
N ALA A 29 -10.37 -1.58 7.47
CA ALA A 29 -10.07 -0.91 6.21
C ALA A 29 -9.02 0.14 6.45
N LEU A 30 -8.16 0.35 5.44
CA LEU A 30 -7.15 1.40 5.44
C LEU A 30 -7.68 2.54 4.59
N HIS A 31 -7.80 3.72 5.16
CA HIS A 31 -8.34 4.89 4.49
C HIS A 31 -7.24 5.88 4.12
N PHE A 32 -7.31 6.41 2.93
CA PHE A 32 -6.40 7.44 2.44
C PHE A 32 -7.12 8.29 1.40
N GLY A 33 -7.08 9.62 1.59
CA GLY A 33 -7.83 10.52 0.73
C GLY A 33 -9.30 10.11 0.72
N ASP A 34 -9.86 9.96 -0.47
CA ASP A 34 -11.25 9.55 -0.67
C ASP A 34 -11.40 8.05 -0.91
N GLN A 35 -10.35 7.28 -0.68
CA GLN A 35 -10.31 5.86 -1.03
C GLN A 35 -10.07 5.01 0.20
N LYS A 36 -10.33 3.73 0.05
CA LYS A 36 -10.02 2.76 1.10
C LYS A 36 -9.59 1.43 0.50
N ILE A 37 -8.87 0.67 1.29
CA ILE A 37 -8.53 -0.72 0.99
C ILE A 37 -9.07 -1.57 2.13
N ASN A 38 -9.94 -2.53 1.80
CA ASN A 38 -10.42 -3.48 2.79
C ASN A 38 -9.39 -4.58 3.00
N LEU A 39 -9.09 -4.89 4.26
CA LEU A 39 -8.19 -5.98 4.60
C LEU A 39 -9.00 -7.21 4.95
N HIS A 40 -8.77 -8.31 4.22
CA HIS A 40 -9.42 -9.59 4.47
C HIS A 40 -8.41 -10.56 5.05
N PRO A 41 -8.63 -11.11 6.26
CA PRO A 41 -7.74 -12.16 6.76
C PRO A 41 -7.71 -13.32 5.77
N ALA A 42 -6.53 -13.85 5.49
CA ALA A 42 -6.40 -14.97 4.58
C ALA A 42 -7.19 -16.16 5.13
N GLY A 43 -7.91 -16.84 4.26
CA GLY A 43 -8.72 -17.98 4.63
C GLY A 43 -10.12 -17.65 5.12
N TRP A 44 -10.46 -16.39 5.30
CA TRP A 44 -11.82 -16.00 5.65
C TRP A 44 -12.69 -15.89 4.41
N ASP A 45 -13.94 -16.24 4.56
CA ASP A 45 -14.89 -16.34 3.46
C ASP A 45 -15.84 -15.15 3.46
N TYR A 46 -15.32 -13.98 3.10
CA TYR A 46 -16.13 -12.78 2.89
C TYR A 46 -16.59 -12.74 1.44
N GLU A 47 -17.88 -12.48 1.23
CA GLU A 47 -18.43 -12.33 -0.12
C GLU A 47 -19.01 -10.95 -0.30
N PRO A 48 -18.89 -10.31 -1.45
CA PRO A 48 -18.08 -10.76 -2.61
C PRO A 48 -16.60 -10.58 -2.36
N LYS A 49 -15.80 -11.35 -3.09
CA LYS A 49 -14.34 -11.28 -3.00
C LYS A 49 -13.71 -11.58 -4.36
N ALA A 50 -12.40 -11.37 -4.48
CA ALA A 50 -11.69 -11.72 -5.70
C ALA A 50 -11.72 -13.24 -5.91
N ARG A 51 -11.69 -13.64 -7.17
CA ARG A 51 -11.71 -15.07 -7.53
C ARG A 51 -10.50 -15.78 -6.91
N VAL A 52 -9.33 -15.17 -6.99
CA VAL A 52 -8.12 -15.68 -6.36
C VAL A 52 -7.79 -14.77 -5.19
N SER A 53 -8.11 -15.22 -3.99
CA SER A 53 -7.98 -14.43 -2.77
C SER A 53 -6.82 -14.95 -1.94
N VAL A 54 -5.60 -14.61 -2.35
CA VAL A 54 -4.36 -15.08 -1.72
C VAL A 54 -3.53 -13.88 -1.28
N ALA A 55 -2.94 -13.97 -0.09
CA ALA A 55 -2.07 -12.90 0.42
C ALA A 55 -0.84 -12.76 -0.48
N GLY A 56 -0.37 -11.52 -0.65
CA GLY A 56 0.83 -11.24 -1.43
C GLY A 56 0.61 -11.08 -2.92
N THR A 57 -0.64 -11.04 -3.37
CA THR A 57 -0.95 -10.88 -4.81
C THR A 57 -1.19 -9.43 -5.21
N GLY A 58 -1.08 -8.49 -4.28
CA GLY A 58 -1.33 -7.09 -4.56
C GLY A 58 -0.19 -6.42 -5.32
N ASP A 59 -0.56 -5.50 -6.21
CA ASP A 59 0.36 -4.66 -6.97
C ASP A 59 -0.34 -3.32 -7.07
N LEU A 60 0.02 -2.41 -6.16
CA LEU A 60 -0.74 -1.18 -5.94
C LEU A 60 0.13 0.03 -6.20
N CYS A 61 -0.47 1.07 -6.80
CA CYS A 61 0.20 2.34 -7.02
C CYS A 61 -0.56 3.44 -6.31
N PHE A 62 0.14 4.21 -5.47
CA PHE A 62 -0.44 5.35 -4.76
C PHE A 62 0.25 6.63 -5.21
N ILE A 63 -0.56 7.63 -5.56
CA ILE A 63 -0.04 8.97 -5.81
C ILE A 63 0.03 9.66 -4.46
N VAL A 64 1.24 10.12 -4.10
CA VAL A 64 1.48 10.74 -2.80
C VAL A 64 1.78 12.22 -2.97
N SER A 65 1.48 12.99 -1.93
CA SER A 65 1.69 14.45 -1.98
C SER A 65 3.13 14.84 -1.66
N GLU A 66 3.80 14.03 -0.85
CA GLU A 66 5.20 14.24 -0.47
C GLU A 66 6.12 13.85 -1.62
N SER A 67 7.26 14.51 -1.80
CA SER A 67 8.19 14.07 -2.85
C SER A 67 8.66 12.65 -2.56
N VAL A 68 8.79 11.85 -3.62
CA VAL A 68 9.24 10.45 -3.42
C VAL A 68 10.67 10.40 -2.89
N GLU A 69 11.49 11.41 -3.18
CA GLU A 69 12.85 11.47 -2.62
C GLU A 69 12.80 11.65 -1.10
N ALA A 70 11.94 12.55 -0.60
CA ALA A 70 11.80 12.75 0.83
C ALA A 70 11.19 11.53 1.51
N LEU A 71 10.19 10.93 0.87
CA LEU A 71 9.55 9.73 1.39
C LEU A 71 10.53 8.56 1.43
N GLN A 72 11.36 8.43 0.39
CA GLN A 72 12.40 7.39 0.36
C GLN A 72 13.35 7.52 1.56
N ALA A 73 13.80 8.75 1.82
CA ALA A 73 14.71 8.99 2.94
C ALA A 73 14.06 8.58 4.28
N GLN A 74 12.80 8.93 4.46
CA GLN A 74 12.06 8.56 5.68
C GLN A 74 11.90 7.05 5.81
N LEU A 75 11.57 6.37 4.72
CA LEU A 75 11.36 4.94 4.73
C LEU A 75 12.67 4.20 5.03
N ILE A 76 13.77 4.61 4.42
CA ILE A 76 15.08 4.02 4.68
C ILE A 76 15.45 4.20 6.15
N GLN A 77 15.21 5.39 6.69
CA GLN A 77 15.52 5.68 8.09
C GLN A 77 14.70 4.78 9.02
N LYS A 78 13.50 4.40 8.63
CA LYS A 78 12.63 3.52 9.40
C LYS A 78 12.87 2.04 9.12
N GLY A 79 13.88 1.70 8.32
CA GLY A 79 14.25 0.33 8.05
C GLY A 79 13.50 -0.34 6.91
N VAL A 80 12.78 0.42 6.10
CA VAL A 80 12.06 -0.15 4.94
C VAL A 80 13.00 -0.21 3.75
N GLU A 81 13.06 -1.36 3.11
CA GLU A 81 13.89 -1.55 1.91
C GLU A 81 13.24 -0.92 0.70
N ILE A 82 14.02 -0.17 -0.08
CA ILE A 82 13.57 0.38 -1.36
C ILE A 82 14.01 -0.58 -2.45
N ILE A 83 13.06 -1.18 -3.15
CA ILE A 83 13.35 -2.17 -4.18
C ILE A 83 13.92 -1.50 -5.42
N GLU A 84 13.35 -0.38 -5.80
CA GLU A 84 13.76 0.34 -6.99
C GLU A 84 13.32 1.79 -6.88
N GLY A 85 14.08 2.69 -7.50
CA GLY A 85 13.70 4.09 -7.66
C GLY A 85 14.54 5.07 -6.85
N PRO A 86 14.33 6.36 -7.06
CA PRO A 86 13.27 6.95 -7.92
C PRO A 86 13.52 6.71 -9.41
N VAL A 87 12.49 6.33 -10.12
CA VAL A 87 12.54 6.09 -11.57
C VAL A 87 11.32 6.72 -12.22
N LEU A 88 11.43 7.02 -13.52
CA LEU A 88 10.29 7.51 -14.29
C LEU A 88 9.50 6.32 -14.82
N ARG A 89 8.19 6.43 -14.73
CA ARG A 89 7.27 5.41 -15.21
C ARG A 89 6.10 6.06 -15.93
N THR A 90 5.39 5.29 -16.74
CA THR A 90 4.16 5.71 -17.39
C THR A 90 2.98 5.32 -16.50
N GLY A 91 2.20 6.31 -16.06
CA GLY A 91 1.01 6.07 -15.26
C GLY A 91 -0.25 6.23 -16.08
N ALA A 92 -1.39 6.01 -15.44
CA ALA A 92 -2.70 6.10 -16.11
C ALA A 92 -2.97 7.49 -16.66
N SER A 93 -2.49 8.54 -15.99
CA SER A 93 -2.77 9.93 -16.35
C SER A 93 -1.53 10.69 -16.80
N GLY A 94 -0.42 10.02 -17.07
CA GLY A 94 0.82 10.68 -17.49
C GLY A 94 2.04 10.04 -16.87
N ARG A 95 3.15 10.78 -16.84
CA ARG A 95 4.39 10.24 -16.31
C ARG A 95 4.45 10.39 -14.81
N LEU A 96 5.07 9.42 -14.17
CA LEU A 96 5.22 9.36 -12.72
C LEU A 96 6.70 9.19 -12.36
N ARG A 97 7.09 9.80 -11.25
CA ARG A 97 8.37 9.49 -10.60
C ARG A 97 8.05 8.58 -9.43
N SER A 98 8.63 7.39 -9.40
CA SER A 98 8.15 6.34 -8.51
C SER A 98 9.28 5.69 -7.73
N ILE A 99 8.94 5.24 -6.51
CA ILE A 99 9.74 4.29 -5.75
C ILE A 99 8.89 3.06 -5.46
N TYR A 100 9.54 1.92 -5.27
CA TYR A 100 8.88 0.63 -5.05
C TYR A 100 9.32 0.03 -3.74
N ILE A 101 8.37 -0.45 -2.96
CA ILE A 101 8.61 -1.17 -1.72
C ILE A 101 7.71 -2.40 -1.67
N ARG A 102 7.90 -3.25 -0.66
CA ARG A 102 7.00 -4.36 -0.39
C ARG A 102 6.44 -4.23 1.02
N ASP A 103 5.19 -4.65 1.18
CA ASP A 103 4.60 -4.73 2.51
C ASP A 103 4.96 -6.09 3.15
N PRO A 104 4.53 -6.36 4.41
CA PRO A 104 4.91 -7.61 5.08
C PRO A 104 4.46 -8.88 4.38
N ASP A 105 3.41 -8.83 3.55
CA ASP A 105 2.96 -9.98 2.77
C ASP A 105 3.66 -10.09 1.42
N GLY A 106 4.55 -9.15 1.09
CA GLY A 106 5.25 -9.14 -0.18
C GLY A 106 4.48 -8.49 -1.32
N ASN A 107 3.36 -7.82 -1.02
CA ASN A 107 2.65 -7.04 -2.04
C ASN A 107 3.56 -5.94 -2.58
N LEU A 108 3.52 -5.72 -3.88
CA LEU A 108 4.31 -4.67 -4.51
C LEU A 108 3.58 -3.33 -4.37
N ILE A 109 4.27 -2.35 -3.83
CA ILE A 109 3.71 -1.01 -3.59
C ILE A 109 4.54 0.00 -4.36
N GLU A 110 3.91 0.72 -5.27
CA GLU A 110 4.52 1.83 -5.98
C GLU A 110 4.03 3.13 -5.36
N LEU A 111 4.95 3.99 -4.97
CA LEU A 111 4.64 5.31 -4.41
C LEU A 111 5.14 6.35 -5.40
N SER A 112 4.26 7.25 -5.85
CA SER A 112 4.55 8.06 -7.03
C SER A 112 4.15 9.51 -6.86
N ASN A 113 4.91 10.38 -7.53
CA ASN A 113 4.53 11.78 -7.77
C ASN A 113 4.22 11.95 -9.25
N ASP A 114 3.23 12.76 -9.57
CA ASP A 114 2.99 13.19 -10.94
C ASP A 114 4.17 14.04 -11.41
N VAL A 115 4.65 13.74 -12.62
CA VAL A 115 5.71 14.52 -13.27
C VAL A 115 5.08 15.19 -14.47
N GLU A 116 4.75 16.46 -14.37
CA GLU A 116 4.06 16.97 -15.47
C GLU A 116 4.58 18.02 -16.23
#